data_160e52f3871785a4201466159e5ddb49
#
_entry.id   160e52f3871785a4201466159e5ddb49
#
_cell.length_a   1.000
_cell.length_b   1.000
_cell.length_c   1.000
_cell.angle_alpha   90.00
_cell.angle_beta   90.00
_cell.angle_gamma   90.00
#
_symmetry.space_group_name_H-M   'P 1'
#
loop_
_entity.id
_entity.type
_entity.pdbx_description
1 polymer ?
#
loop_
_entity_poly.entity_id
_entity_poly.type
_entity_poly.pdbx_seq_one_letter_code
_entity_poly.pdbx_strand_id
1 'polypeptide(L)'
;IERGFYRKNGVDFDFRLLRGDLGIHAMVSREVDYHYSTTQAFLAAIQGVPVKVLAISFKGVLMYLMGQSRIQSPKDLIGKKIAIVSRSGLAAVAGKASLHALGLDPNKDVTFIVIGPPAVRMAAMESGSVEAAIMPVPWNFIMRQRGFKELIFAGKVMPPQPGTGIAASTEKIEKNPEQVRRVLRGFLETLRAVRREGKEFVGFMARRFSLEPPVAEEVYKFMLE
;
A
#
# COMPACT_ATOMS: atom_id res chain seq x y z
N ILE A 1 -16.03 0.25 3.64
CA ILE A 1 -17.18 -0.35 2.96
C ILE A 1 -18.02 -1.13 3.96
N GLU A 2 -17.45 -2.09 4.68
CA GLU A 2 -18.16 -2.98 5.61
C GLU A 2 -19.01 -2.24 6.65
N ARG A 3 -18.58 -1.05 7.11
CA ARG A 3 -19.35 -0.22 8.06
C ARG A 3 -20.41 0.69 7.43
N GLY A 4 -20.64 0.57 6.12
CA GLY A 4 -21.73 1.24 5.43
C GLY A 4 -21.59 2.76 5.23
N PHE A 5 -20.44 3.39 5.53
CA PHE A 5 -20.27 4.85 5.37
C PHE A 5 -20.55 5.34 3.96
N TYR A 6 -20.18 4.56 2.95
CA TYR A 6 -20.48 4.90 1.56
C TYR A 6 -21.97 4.71 1.22
N ARG A 7 -22.59 3.59 1.66
CA ARG A 7 -24.02 3.34 1.45
C ARG A 7 -24.89 4.40 2.09
N LYS A 8 -24.52 4.86 3.30
CA LYS A 8 -25.20 5.99 3.98
C LYS A 8 -25.18 7.26 3.14
N ASN A 9 -24.16 7.44 2.32
CA ASN A 9 -24.02 8.55 1.39
C ASN A 9 -24.56 8.23 -0.01
N GLY A 10 -25.34 7.15 -0.19
CA GLY A 10 -25.91 6.76 -1.46
C GLY A 10 -24.91 6.25 -2.49
N VAL A 11 -23.80 5.66 -2.04
CA VAL A 11 -22.78 5.06 -2.90
C VAL A 11 -22.61 3.59 -2.53
N ASP A 12 -22.79 2.72 -3.51
CA ASP A 12 -22.43 1.31 -3.43
C ASP A 12 -21.22 1.04 -4.32
N PHE A 13 -20.24 0.29 -3.81
CA PHE A 13 -19.01 0.00 -4.53
C PHE A 13 -18.93 -1.45 -4.99
N ASP A 14 -18.62 -1.63 -6.27
CA ASP A 14 -18.05 -2.86 -6.81
C ASP A 14 -16.52 -2.73 -6.82
N PHE A 15 -15.85 -3.56 -6.03
CA PHE A 15 -14.39 -3.51 -5.89
C PHE A 15 -13.72 -4.47 -6.86
N ARG A 16 -12.82 -3.92 -7.71
CA ARG A 16 -12.02 -4.70 -8.66
C ARG A 16 -10.53 -4.53 -8.36
N LEU A 17 -9.83 -5.64 -8.17
CA LEU A 17 -8.39 -5.64 -8.00
C LEU A 17 -7.72 -5.66 -9.39
N LEU A 18 -7.12 -4.54 -9.76
CA LEU A 18 -6.37 -4.39 -11.00
C LEU A 18 -4.87 -4.31 -10.70
N ARG A 19 -4.04 -4.88 -11.58
CA ARG A 19 -2.58 -4.89 -11.42
C ARG A 19 -1.95 -3.66 -12.08
N GLY A 20 -0.94 -3.09 -11.41
CA GLY A 20 -0.10 -2.01 -11.95
C GLY A 20 -0.92 -0.80 -12.42
N ASP A 21 -0.59 -0.31 -13.56
CA ASP A 21 -1.15 0.85 -14.26
C ASP A 21 -2.51 0.57 -14.94
N LEU A 22 -2.92 -0.71 -15.02
CA LEU A 22 -4.24 -1.05 -15.59
C LEU A 22 -5.40 -0.30 -14.92
N GLY A 23 -5.28 0.02 -13.64
CA GLY A 23 -6.29 0.81 -12.92
C GLY A 23 -6.44 2.24 -13.46
N ILE A 24 -5.36 2.87 -13.91
CA ILE A 24 -5.39 4.21 -14.53
C ILE A 24 -6.05 4.12 -15.91
N HIS A 25 -5.66 3.12 -16.72
CA HIS A 25 -6.27 2.90 -18.03
C HIS A 25 -7.77 2.63 -17.90
N ALA A 26 -8.18 1.74 -17.01
CA ALA A 26 -9.59 1.42 -16.75
C ALA A 26 -10.37 2.65 -16.26
N MET A 27 -9.76 3.55 -15.49
CA MET A 27 -10.40 4.80 -15.08
C MET A 27 -10.57 5.78 -16.23
N VAL A 28 -9.57 5.90 -17.12
CA VAL A 28 -9.65 6.78 -18.30
C VAL A 28 -10.63 6.21 -19.33
N SER A 29 -10.69 4.88 -19.53
CA SER A 29 -11.65 4.20 -20.40
C SER A 29 -13.07 4.07 -19.81
N ARG A 30 -13.31 4.56 -18.58
CA ARG A 30 -14.58 4.54 -17.85
C ARG A 30 -15.07 3.15 -17.43
N GLU A 31 -14.18 2.16 -17.42
CA GLU A 31 -14.48 0.82 -16.89
C GLU A 31 -14.53 0.82 -15.35
N VAL A 32 -13.81 1.76 -14.71
CA VAL A 32 -13.89 2.05 -13.28
C VAL A 32 -14.04 3.54 -13.04
N ASP A 33 -14.83 3.91 -12.05
CA ASP A 33 -15.09 5.32 -11.71
C ASP A 33 -13.96 5.96 -10.89
N TYR A 34 -13.34 5.18 -10.01
CA TYR A 34 -12.33 5.67 -9.04
C TYR A 34 -11.17 4.70 -8.94
N HIS A 35 -9.99 5.25 -8.68
CA HIS A 35 -8.79 4.48 -8.44
C HIS A 35 -8.21 4.79 -7.05
N TYR A 36 -7.80 3.74 -6.31
CA TYR A 36 -7.34 3.92 -4.94
C TYR A 36 -5.82 4.16 -4.81
N SER A 37 -5.04 3.90 -5.84
CA SER A 37 -3.60 4.19 -5.85
C SER A 37 -3.31 5.63 -6.28
N THR A 38 -3.22 6.54 -5.32
CA THR A 38 -3.01 7.96 -5.60
C THR A 38 -1.62 8.25 -6.16
N THR A 39 -0.60 7.47 -5.81
CA THR A 39 0.75 7.62 -6.40
C THR A 39 0.73 7.40 -7.90
N GLN A 40 0.05 6.36 -8.40
CA GLN A 40 -0.07 6.11 -9.84
C GLN A 40 -0.88 7.20 -10.54
N ALA A 41 -1.98 7.65 -9.93
CA ALA A 41 -2.78 8.75 -10.46
C ALA A 41 -1.98 10.07 -10.51
N PHE A 42 -1.18 10.34 -9.50
CA PHE A 42 -0.31 11.52 -9.46
C PHE A 42 0.75 11.48 -10.58
N LEU A 43 1.43 10.35 -10.75
CA LEU A 43 2.41 10.18 -11.82
C LEU A 43 1.76 10.28 -13.22
N ALA A 44 0.58 9.70 -13.40
CA ALA A 44 -0.17 9.81 -14.65
C ALA A 44 -0.58 11.28 -14.93
N ALA A 45 -1.03 12.02 -13.92
CA ALA A 45 -1.38 13.44 -14.06
C ALA A 45 -0.18 14.29 -14.47
N ILE A 46 1.03 14.04 -13.94
CA ILE A 46 2.28 14.71 -14.37
C ILE A 46 2.57 14.44 -15.84
N GLN A 47 2.23 13.26 -16.35
CA GLN A 47 2.38 12.88 -17.74
C GLN A 47 1.26 13.41 -18.65
N GLY A 48 0.35 14.22 -18.14
CA GLY A 48 -0.74 14.83 -18.89
C GLY A 48 -1.99 13.96 -19.02
N VAL A 49 -2.07 12.81 -18.33
CA VAL A 49 -3.28 12.00 -18.30
C VAL A 49 -4.37 12.77 -17.55
N PRO A 50 -5.63 12.85 -18.05
CA PRO A 50 -6.69 13.67 -17.46
C PRO A 50 -7.29 13.03 -16.20
N VAL A 51 -6.49 12.93 -15.16
CA VAL A 51 -6.86 12.37 -13.85
C VAL A 51 -6.46 13.32 -12.72
N LYS A 52 -7.17 13.25 -11.59
CA LYS A 52 -6.88 14.05 -10.39
C LYS A 52 -6.91 13.18 -9.14
N VAL A 53 -5.99 13.42 -8.22
CA VAL A 53 -6.06 12.91 -6.85
C VAL A 53 -7.03 13.78 -6.08
N LEU A 54 -8.08 13.18 -5.53
CA LEU A 54 -9.16 13.86 -4.83
C LEU A 54 -8.95 13.92 -3.31
N ALA A 55 -8.42 12.85 -2.74
CA ALA A 55 -8.13 12.74 -1.32
C ALA A 55 -7.04 11.69 -1.07
N ILE A 56 -6.31 11.85 0.03
CA ILE A 56 -5.32 10.87 0.52
C ILE A 56 -5.67 10.45 1.95
N SER A 57 -5.46 9.17 2.28
CA SER A 57 -5.71 8.64 3.62
C SER A 57 -4.53 8.90 4.57
N PHE A 58 -3.31 8.87 4.04
CA PHE A 58 -2.09 9.17 4.79
C PHE A 58 -0.99 9.70 3.86
N LYS A 59 0.00 10.35 4.46
CA LYS A 59 1.20 10.84 3.76
C LYS A 59 2.31 9.80 3.85
N GLY A 60 3.03 9.57 2.74
CA GLY A 60 4.20 8.72 2.73
C GLY A 60 3.93 7.26 2.35
N VAL A 61 4.88 6.41 2.66
CA VAL A 61 4.95 5.02 2.23
C VAL A 61 4.95 4.09 3.44
N LEU A 62 3.86 3.35 3.63
CA LEU A 62 3.74 2.37 4.71
C LEU A 62 4.22 0.99 4.23
N MET A 63 5.52 0.90 3.91
CA MET A 63 6.16 -0.33 3.45
C MET A 63 7.50 -0.54 4.13
N TYR A 64 7.84 -1.81 4.34
CA TYR A 64 9.09 -2.27 4.89
C TYR A 64 9.80 -3.20 3.91
N LEU A 65 11.13 -3.11 3.85
CA LEU A 65 11.95 -4.21 3.36
C LEU A 65 12.11 -5.20 4.51
N MET A 66 11.47 -6.36 4.38
CA MET A 66 11.58 -7.46 5.33
C MET A 66 12.65 -8.44 4.84
N GLY A 67 13.44 -8.98 5.75
CA GLY A 67 14.47 -9.97 5.46
C GLY A 67 14.34 -11.24 6.29
N GLN A 68 14.99 -12.32 5.82
CA GLN A 68 15.17 -13.54 6.61
C GLN A 68 15.91 -13.23 7.92
N SER A 69 15.65 -14.01 8.98
CA SER A 69 16.34 -13.86 10.28
C SER A 69 17.85 -13.92 10.20
N ARG A 70 18.39 -14.69 9.22
CA ARG A 70 19.83 -14.84 8.97
C ARG A 70 20.51 -13.61 8.36
N ILE A 71 19.77 -12.63 7.85
CA ILE A 71 20.35 -11.37 7.33
C ILE A 71 20.86 -10.56 8.53
N GLN A 72 22.15 -10.38 8.64
CA GLN A 72 22.81 -9.63 9.72
C GLN A 72 23.27 -8.25 9.25
N SER A 73 23.55 -8.10 7.97
CA SER A 73 24.03 -6.87 7.36
C SER A 73 23.40 -6.65 5.97
N PRO A 74 23.40 -5.42 5.45
CA PRO A 74 22.95 -5.16 4.08
C PRO A 74 23.70 -6.00 3.02
N LYS A 75 24.97 -6.29 3.24
CA LYS A 75 25.81 -7.08 2.33
C LYS A 75 25.30 -8.50 2.13
N ASP A 76 24.59 -9.06 3.10
CA ASP A 76 23.99 -10.39 2.99
C ASP A 76 22.88 -10.47 1.95
N LEU A 77 22.41 -9.32 1.45
CA LEU A 77 21.45 -9.23 0.35
C LEU A 77 22.11 -9.27 -1.03
N ILE A 78 23.44 -9.17 -1.13
CA ILE A 78 24.15 -9.18 -2.42
C ILE A 78 23.94 -10.55 -3.08
N GLY A 79 23.52 -10.53 -4.36
CA GLY A 79 23.17 -11.72 -5.15
C GLY A 79 21.82 -12.35 -4.79
N LYS A 80 21.06 -11.78 -3.86
CA LYS A 80 19.80 -12.39 -3.36
C LYS A 80 18.58 -11.94 -4.15
N LYS A 81 17.52 -12.75 -4.03
CA LYS A 81 16.21 -12.47 -4.61
C LYS A 81 15.35 -11.70 -3.63
N ILE A 82 14.76 -10.61 -4.11
CA ILE A 82 13.84 -9.76 -3.32
C ILE A 82 12.47 -9.75 -3.98
N ALA A 83 11.45 -10.15 -3.23
CA ALA A 83 10.08 -10.19 -3.73
C ALA A 83 9.44 -8.80 -3.73
N ILE A 84 8.83 -8.43 -4.86
CA ILE A 84 8.02 -7.22 -5.03
C ILE A 84 6.70 -7.56 -5.70
N VAL A 85 5.69 -6.71 -5.54
CA VAL A 85 4.37 -6.95 -6.16
C VAL A 85 4.36 -6.66 -7.66
N SER A 86 5.21 -5.74 -8.12
CA SER A 86 5.26 -5.27 -9.50
C SER A 86 6.61 -4.57 -9.75
N ARG A 87 7.07 -4.56 -11.00
CA ARG A 87 8.31 -3.84 -11.40
C ARG A 87 8.11 -2.33 -11.54
N SER A 88 6.86 -1.88 -11.54
CA SER A 88 6.45 -0.47 -11.60
C SER A 88 5.66 -0.09 -10.34
N GLY A 89 5.49 1.22 -10.11
CA GLY A 89 4.70 1.76 -9.01
C GLY A 89 5.45 1.83 -7.67
N LEU A 90 4.67 2.13 -6.63
CA LEU A 90 5.21 2.52 -5.32
C LEU A 90 6.11 1.44 -4.68
N ALA A 91 5.74 0.16 -4.77
CA ALA A 91 6.51 -0.91 -4.15
C ALA A 91 7.90 -1.09 -4.79
N ALA A 92 8.01 -0.91 -6.12
CA ALA A 92 9.31 -0.96 -6.80
C ALA A 92 10.20 0.22 -6.41
N VAL A 93 9.62 1.42 -6.34
CA VAL A 93 10.33 2.63 -5.90
C VAL A 93 10.77 2.49 -4.44
N ALA A 94 9.89 2.00 -3.57
CA ALA A 94 10.20 1.74 -2.16
C ALA A 94 11.34 0.72 -2.00
N GLY A 95 11.31 -0.36 -2.78
CA GLY A 95 12.39 -1.35 -2.78
C GLY A 95 13.74 -0.78 -3.19
N LYS A 96 13.77 -0.02 -4.28
CA LYS A 96 14.99 0.63 -4.75
C LYS A 96 15.53 1.65 -3.75
N ALA A 97 14.66 2.52 -3.22
CA ALA A 97 15.04 3.51 -2.22
C ALA A 97 15.56 2.85 -0.93
N SER A 98 14.93 1.76 -0.49
CA SER A 98 15.38 0.99 0.67
C SER A 98 16.77 0.41 0.47
N LEU A 99 17.06 -0.16 -0.69
CA LEU A 99 18.39 -0.72 -1.01
C LEU A 99 19.45 0.36 -1.11
N HIS A 100 19.16 1.48 -1.77
CA HIS A 100 20.08 2.61 -1.82
C HIS A 100 20.41 3.15 -0.42
N ALA A 101 19.41 3.28 0.45
CA ALA A 101 19.64 3.71 1.82
C ALA A 101 20.47 2.72 2.66
N LEU A 102 20.48 1.44 2.27
CA LEU A 102 21.33 0.39 2.84
C LEU A 102 22.71 0.30 2.16
N GLY A 103 23.01 1.19 1.22
CA GLY A 103 24.31 1.22 0.50
C GLY A 103 24.45 0.19 -0.61
N LEU A 104 23.32 -0.34 -1.13
CA LEU A 104 23.29 -1.33 -2.20
C LEU A 104 22.77 -0.73 -3.52
N ASP A 105 23.30 -1.18 -4.65
CA ASP A 105 22.76 -0.86 -5.98
C ASP A 105 21.61 -1.83 -6.32
N PRO A 106 20.35 -1.35 -6.38
CA PRO A 106 19.19 -2.21 -6.64
C PRO A 106 19.18 -2.85 -8.03
N ASN A 107 20.03 -2.38 -8.95
CA ASN A 107 20.10 -2.91 -10.32
C ASN A 107 21.24 -3.92 -10.50
N LYS A 108 22.22 -3.94 -9.58
CA LYS A 108 23.41 -4.81 -9.68
C LYS A 108 23.49 -5.84 -8.56
N ASP A 109 23.18 -5.40 -7.31
CA ASP A 109 23.45 -6.21 -6.13
C ASP A 109 22.35 -7.19 -5.82
N VAL A 110 21.12 -7.02 -6.35
CA VAL A 110 19.98 -7.88 -6.06
C VAL A 110 19.17 -8.23 -7.30
N THR A 111 18.32 -9.27 -7.19
CA THR A 111 17.36 -9.61 -8.23
C THR A 111 15.93 -9.40 -7.73
N PHE A 112 15.18 -8.50 -8.33
CA PHE A 112 13.76 -8.35 -8.02
C PHE A 112 12.92 -9.43 -8.73
N ILE A 113 12.15 -10.16 -7.92
CA ILE A 113 11.20 -11.19 -8.38
C ILE A 113 9.78 -10.68 -8.14
N VAL A 114 8.96 -10.68 -9.20
CA VAL A 114 7.55 -10.28 -9.10
C VAL A 114 6.76 -11.46 -8.52
N ILE A 115 6.28 -11.27 -7.30
CA ILE A 115 5.43 -12.22 -6.58
C ILE A 115 4.19 -11.45 -6.10
N GLY A 116 3.03 -12.00 -6.36
CA GLY A 116 1.71 -11.41 -6.16
C GLY A 116 1.38 -10.77 -4.79
N PRO A 117 0.21 -11.11 -4.19
CA PRO A 117 -0.24 -10.50 -2.94
C PRO A 117 0.73 -10.70 -1.76
N PRO A 118 0.64 -9.90 -0.70
CA PRO A 118 1.54 -9.99 0.46
C PRO A 118 1.62 -11.39 1.09
N ALA A 119 0.48 -12.10 1.18
CA ALA A 119 0.46 -13.48 1.71
C ALA A 119 1.34 -14.44 0.88
N VAL A 120 1.33 -14.29 -0.45
CA VAL A 120 2.16 -15.14 -1.34
C VAL A 120 3.64 -14.77 -1.21
N ARG A 121 3.98 -13.48 -1.06
CA ARG A 121 5.37 -13.06 -0.78
C ARG A 121 5.86 -13.59 0.58
N MET A 122 5.00 -13.56 1.60
CA MET A 122 5.32 -14.12 2.90
C MET A 122 5.60 -15.63 2.79
N ALA A 123 4.75 -16.40 2.10
CA ALA A 123 4.96 -17.82 1.87
C ALA A 123 6.27 -18.10 1.09
N ALA A 124 6.63 -17.26 0.12
CA ALA A 124 7.90 -17.35 -0.59
C ALA A 124 9.12 -17.09 0.32
N MET A 125 8.98 -16.22 1.31
CA MET A 125 10.01 -16.03 2.34
C MET A 125 10.05 -17.20 3.32
N GLU A 126 8.92 -17.74 3.75
CA GLU A 126 8.84 -18.92 4.63
C GLU A 126 9.50 -20.14 3.99
N SER A 127 9.29 -20.35 2.70
CA SER A 127 9.93 -21.45 1.94
C SER A 127 11.42 -21.20 1.61
N GLY A 128 11.94 -20.00 1.89
CA GLY A 128 13.31 -19.62 1.51
C GLY A 128 13.51 -19.37 0.01
N SER A 129 12.45 -19.30 -0.78
CA SER A 129 12.53 -19.02 -2.23
C SER A 129 13.03 -17.60 -2.55
N VAL A 130 12.87 -16.67 -1.59
CA VAL A 130 13.40 -15.31 -1.63
C VAL A 130 13.99 -14.94 -0.26
N GLU A 131 15.01 -14.09 -0.27
CA GLU A 131 15.70 -13.67 0.95
C GLU A 131 15.05 -12.46 1.64
N ALA A 132 14.39 -11.64 0.86
CA ALA A 132 13.72 -10.44 1.35
C ALA A 132 12.47 -10.13 0.52
N ALA A 133 11.61 -9.26 1.05
CA ALA A 133 10.41 -8.82 0.36
C ALA A 133 10.02 -7.39 0.76
N ILE A 134 9.47 -6.63 -0.18
CA ILE A 134 8.79 -5.36 0.14
C ILE A 134 7.38 -5.69 0.60
N MET A 135 7.09 -5.36 1.87
CA MET A 135 5.84 -5.71 2.54
C MET A 135 5.12 -4.46 3.04
N PRO A 136 3.81 -4.33 2.75
CA PRO A 136 3.02 -3.23 3.30
C PRO A 136 2.65 -3.48 4.77
N VAL A 137 2.36 -2.42 5.51
CA VAL A 137 1.66 -2.52 6.80
C VAL A 137 0.27 -3.12 6.57
N PRO A 138 -0.24 -4.06 7.40
CA PRO A 138 0.34 -4.56 8.65
C PRO A 138 1.19 -5.84 8.51
N TRP A 139 1.55 -6.27 7.30
CA TRP A 139 2.26 -7.52 7.06
C TRP A 139 3.64 -7.58 7.71
N ASN A 140 4.32 -6.45 7.86
CA ASN A 140 5.58 -6.37 8.61
C ASN A 140 5.42 -6.85 10.07
N PHE A 141 4.33 -6.48 10.73
CA PHE A 141 4.05 -6.93 12.09
C PHE A 141 3.80 -8.44 12.16
N ILE A 142 3.03 -8.99 11.22
CA ILE A 142 2.80 -10.44 11.10
C ILE A 142 4.12 -11.19 10.89
N MET A 143 4.95 -10.69 9.97
CA MET A 143 6.23 -11.32 9.65
C MET A 143 7.24 -11.24 10.80
N ARG A 144 7.25 -10.13 11.54
CA ARG A 144 8.09 -9.98 12.74
C ARG A 144 7.77 -11.04 13.78
N GLN A 145 6.50 -11.36 14.00
CA GLN A 145 6.08 -12.45 14.90
C GLN A 145 6.54 -13.83 14.42
N ARG A 146 6.78 -13.99 13.13
CA ARG A 146 7.30 -15.23 12.51
C ARG A 146 8.83 -15.26 12.42
N GLY A 147 9.53 -14.31 13.09
CA GLY A 147 10.98 -14.27 13.17
C GLY A 147 11.68 -13.59 11.99
N PHE A 148 10.94 -12.97 11.06
CA PHE A 148 11.55 -12.16 10.02
C PHE A 148 11.99 -10.80 10.57
N LYS A 149 13.01 -10.21 9.96
CA LYS A 149 13.56 -8.91 10.36
C LYS A 149 13.01 -7.76 9.54
N GLU A 150 12.70 -6.65 10.19
CA GLU A 150 12.52 -5.36 9.52
C GLU A 150 13.89 -4.78 9.21
N LEU A 151 14.29 -4.80 7.94
CA LEU A 151 15.60 -4.28 7.53
C LEU A 151 15.59 -2.76 7.43
N ILE A 152 14.50 -2.20 6.85
CA ILE A 152 14.34 -0.76 6.77
C ILE A 152 12.86 -0.40 6.51
N PHE A 153 12.41 0.70 7.12
CA PHE A 153 11.13 1.32 6.82
C PHE A 153 11.27 2.30 5.65
N ALA A 154 10.67 1.98 4.51
CA ALA A 154 10.76 2.79 3.30
C ALA A 154 10.23 4.21 3.50
N GLY A 155 9.25 4.40 4.38
CA GLY A 155 8.70 5.72 4.69
C GLY A 155 9.71 6.71 5.30
N LYS A 156 10.80 6.22 5.90
CA LYS A 156 11.88 7.08 6.44
C LYS A 156 12.90 7.52 5.40
N VAL A 157 13.01 6.77 4.30
CA VAL A 157 14.07 6.98 3.29
C VAL A 157 13.54 7.50 1.96
N MET A 158 12.23 7.60 1.84
CA MET A 158 11.57 8.18 0.68
C MET A 158 11.05 9.59 1.00
N PRO A 159 11.05 10.50 0.02
CA PRO A 159 10.44 11.80 0.20
C PRO A 159 8.94 11.67 0.48
N PRO A 160 8.32 12.65 1.17
CA PRO A 160 6.88 12.70 1.34
C PRO A 160 6.17 12.62 0.00
N GLN A 161 5.20 11.73 -0.10
CA GLN A 161 4.41 11.54 -1.31
C GLN A 161 2.97 11.14 -0.96
N PRO A 162 2.02 11.28 -1.88
CA PRO A 162 0.66 10.81 -1.67
C PRO A 162 0.67 9.30 -1.36
N GLY A 163 0.09 8.91 -0.24
CA GLY A 163 -0.13 7.50 0.11
C GLY A 163 -1.26 6.89 -0.71
N THR A 164 -2.13 6.12 -0.08
CA THR A 164 -3.38 5.68 -0.70
C THR A 164 -4.49 6.70 -0.51
N GLY A 165 -5.51 6.64 -1.36
CA GLY A 165 -6.63 7.57 -1.30
C GLY A 165 -7.59 7.36 -2.46
N ILE A 166 -8.17 8.44 -2.98
CA ILE A 166 -9.11 8.38 -4.09
C ILE A 166 -8.64 9.30 -5.22
N ALA A 167 -8.62 8.75 -6.42
CA ALA A 167 -8.44 9.50 -7.66
C ALA A 167 -9.61 9.23 -8.61
N ALA A 168 -9.87 10.17 -9.51
CA ALA A 168 -10.87 10.06 -10.57
C ALA A 168 -10.38 10.75 -11.84
N SER A 169 -10.98 10.42 -12.99
CA SER A 169 -10.76 11.16 -14.23
C SER A 169 -11.36 12.57 -14.14
N THR A 170 -10.76 13.54 -14.86
CA THR A 170 -11.29 14.90 -14.94
C THR A 170 -12.73 14.88 -15.45
N GLU A 171 -13.03 14.07 -16.46
CA GLU A 171 -14.37 13.89 -16.99
C GLU A 171 -15.39 13.44 -15.93
N LYS A 172 -15.01 12.45 -15.08
CA LYS A 172 -15.89 11.97 -13.99
C LYS A 172 -16.20 13.09 -13.00
N ILE A 173 -15.22 13.91 -12.68
CA ILE A 173 -15.38 15.03 -11.76
C ILE A 173 -16.35 16.07 -12.33
N GLU A 174 -16.23 16.37 -13.63
CA GLU A 174 -17.04 17.38 -14.30
C GLU A 174 -18.47 16.90 -14.56
N LYS A 175 -18.63 15.66 -15.04
CA LYS A 175 -19.96 15.13 -15.39
C LYS A 175 -20.77 14.61 -14.20
N ASN A 176 -20.13 14.18 -13.13
CA ASN A 176 -20.79 13.58 -11.97
C ASN A 176 -20.34 14.19 -10.63
N PRO A 177 -20.29 15.54 -10.47
CA PRO A 177 -19.72 16.19 -9.30
C PRO A 177 -20.42 15.80 -7.99
N GLU A 178 -21.72 15.53 -8.02
CA GLU A 178 -22.46 15.15 -6.82
C GLU A 178 -22.10 13.73 -6.36
N GLN A 179 -21.89 12.79 -7.29
CA GLN A 179 -21.42 11.46 -6.94
C GLN A 179 -20.00 11.52 -6.34
N VAL A 180 -19.12 12.36 -6.91
CA VAL A 180 -17.76 12.58 -6.37
C VAL A 180 -17.84 13.13 -4.94
N ARG A 181 -18.71 14.09 -4.65
CA ARG A 181 -18.91 14.61 -3.29
C ARG A 181 -19.38 13.55 -2.31
N ARG A 182 -20.32 12.68 -2.72
CA ARG A 182 -20.81 11.56 -1.88
C ARG A 182 -19.71 10.56 -1.58
N VAL A 183 -18.89 10.21 -2.57
CA VAL A 183 -17.72 9.35 -2.39
C VAL A 183 -16.72 9.96 -1.40
N LEU A 184 -16.38 11.23 -1.57
CA LEU A 184 -15.46 11.94 -0.67
C LEU A 184 -16.02 12.05 0.76
N ARG A 185 -17.34 12.27 0.91
CA ARG A 185 -17.99 12.29 2.21
C ARG A 185 -17.86 10.95 2.93
N GLY A 186 -18.18 9.84 2.25
CA GLY A 186 -18.01 8.50 2.81
C GLY A 186 -16.56 8.17 3.15
N PHE A 187 -15.61 8.64 2.34
CA PHE A 187 -14.18 8.51 2.60
C PHE A 187 -13.76 9.27 3.87
N LEU A 188 -14.16 10.53 4.01
CA LEU A 188 -13.84 11.35 5.19
C LEU A 188 -14.51 10.82 6.46
N GLU A 189 -15.76 10.34 6.38
CA GLU A 189 -16.45 9.67 7.49
C GLU A 189 -15.68 8.41 7.94
N THR A 190 -15.17 7.64 6.99
CA THR A 190 -14.32 6.46 7.28
C THR A 190 -13.05 6.87 8.03
N LEU A 191 -12.32 7.89 7.56
CA LEU A 191 -11.10 8.36 8.23
C LEU A 191 -11.38 8.89 9.65
N ARG A 192 -12.50 9.61 9.83
CA ARG A 192 -12.93 10.09 11.15
C ARG A 192 -13.26 8.94 12.09
N ALA A 193 -13.95 7.92 11.60
CA ALA A 193 -14.29 6.73 12.39
C ALA A 193 -13.03 5.98 12.83
N VAL A 194 -12.06 5.78 11.93
CA VAL A 194 -10.77 5.16 12.27
C VAL A 194 -10.10 5.88 13.44
N ARG A 195 -10.13 7.20 13.48
CA ARG A 195 -9.51 8.00 14.56
C ARG A 195 -10.32 8.02 15.86
N ARG A 196 -11.65 8.00 15.79
CA ARG A 196 -12.53 8.14 16.95
C ARG A 196 -12.87 6.82 17.62
N GLU A 197 -12.96 5.75 16.85
CA GLU A 197 -13.46 4.45 17.27
C GLU A 197 -12.33 3.42 17.30
N GLY A 198 -11.22 3.79 17.92
CA GLY A 198 -9.97 3.02 17.91
C GLY A 198 -10.13 1.57 18.34
N LYS A 199 -10.89 1.30 19.42
CA LYS A 199 -11.13 -0.08 19.90
C LYS A 199 -11.83 -0.95 18.87
N GLU A 200 -12.85 -0.40 18.18
CA GLU A 200 -13.56 -1.13 17.13
C GLU A 200 -12.68 -1.37 15.91
N PHE A 201 -11.85 -0.38 15.55
CA PHE A 201 -10.92 -0.53 14.44
C PHE A 201 -9.82 -1.55 14.74
N VAL A 202 -9.27 -1.56 15.95
CA VAL A 202 -8.34 -2.60 16.43
C VAL A 202 -9.00 -3.99 16.33
N GLY A 203 -10.22 -4.15 16.81
CA GLY A 203 -10.97 -5.40 16.69
C GLY A 203 -11.23 -5.83 15.24
N PHE A 204 -11.53 -4.87 14.37
CA PHE A 204 -11.65 -5.11 12.93
C PHE A 204 -10.33 -5.62 12.32
N MET A 205 -9.21 -4.96 12.62
CA MET A 205 -7.90 -5.35 12.12
C MET A 205 -7.47 -6.72 12.64
N ALA A 206 -7.69 -6.99 13.92
CA ALA A 206 -7.42 -8.29 14.52
C ALA A 206 -8.11 -9.41 13.74
N ARG A 207 -9.41 -9.27 13.47
CA ARG A 207 -10.17 -10.26 12.69
C ARG A 207 -9.73 -10.33 11.22
N ARG A 208 -9.56 -9.17 10.58
CA ARG A 208 -9.26 -9.09 9.13
C ARG A 208 -7.91 -9.65 8.74
N PHE A 209 -6.92 -9.53 9.63
CA PHE A 209 -5.54 -9.95 9.41
C PHE A 209 -5.09 -11.09 10.32
N SER A 210 -6.03 -11.66 11.12
CA SER A 210 -5.73 -12.71 12.11
C SER A 210 -4.58 -12.31 13.05
N LEU A 211 -4.66 -11.06 13.56
CA LEU A 211 -3.65 -10.52 14.48
C LEU A 211 -4.06 -10.79 15.93
N GLU A 212 -3.07 -11.08 16.77
CA GLU A 212 -3.26 -11.02 18.21
C GLU A 212 -3.62 -9.59 18.65
N PRO A 213 -4.50 -9.41 19.64
CA PRO A 213 -4.96 -8.09 20.07
C PRO A 213 -3.83 -7.07 20.33
N PRO A 214 -2.73 -7.41 21.03
CA PRO A 214 -1.64 -6.46 21.26
C PRO A 214 -0.98 -5.99 19.96
N VAL A 215 -0.87 -6.86 18.96
CA VAL A 215 -0.29 -6.53 17.65
C VAL A 215 -1.24 -5.63 16.86
N ALA A 216 -2.54 -5.91 16.90
CA ALA A 216 -3.52 -5.05 16.26
C ALA A 216 -3.52 -3.63 16.86
N GLU A 217 -3.30 -3.49 18.16
CA GLU A 217 -3.13 -2.19 18.83
C GLU A 217 -1.84 -1.49 18.38
N GLU A 218 -0.73 -2.22 18.28
CA GLU A 218 0.54 -1.68 17.80
C GLU A 218 0.42 -1.15 16.36
N VAL A 219 -0.20 -1.93 15.47
CA VAL A 219 -0.50 -1.52 14.09
C VAL A 219 -1.38 -0.28 14.08
N TYR A 220 -2.41 -0.23 14.91
CA TYR A 220 -3.31 0.93 14.98
C TYR A 220 -2.57 2.19 15.41
N LYS A 221 -1.76 2.13 16.46
CA LYS A 221 -0.93 3.26 16.91
C LYS A 221 0.00 3.75 15.80
N PHE A 222 0.70 2.83 15.15
CA PHE A 222 1.58 3.15 14.03
C PHE A 222 0.87 3.85 12.86
N MET A 223 -0.39 3.47 12.59
CA MET A 223 -1.17 4.10 11.51
C MET A 223 -1.70 5.49 11.85
N LEU A 224 -1.71 5.89 13.12
CA LEU A 224 -2.14 7.22 13.55
C LEU A 224 -1.02 8.26 13.58
N GLU A 225 0.24 7.82 13.65
CA GLU A 225 1.45 8.66 13.57
C GLU A 225 1.69 9.19 12.15
#